data_b3f47d2ff985ed258f8f2e9d7de8e7a2
#
_entry.id   b3f47d2ff985ed258f8f2e9d7de8e7a2
#
_cell.length_a   1.000
_cell.length_b   1.000
_cell.length_c   1.000
_cell.angle_alpha   90.00
_cell.angle_beta   90.00
_cell.angle_gamma   90.00
#
_symmetry.space_group_name_H-M   'P 1'
#
loop_
_entity.id
_entity.type
_entity.pdbx_description
1 polymer ?
#
loop_
_entity_poly.entity_id
_entity_poly.type
_entity_poly.pdbx_seq_one_letter_code
_entity_poly.pdbx_strand_id
1 'polypeptide(L)'
;ILISRYGTNTGYELLKVRLLIVCAIVGLAYINCYKDWWIIRITRVALLLSLLSYWYPETYEVNRVLLNYDHVLASFEQYLFGCQPALVFPKRFPQLLCSEIMNMGYFSYYFLIAGSCVYFFFSSPRYFGLFFFVVLFSFYSYYLIYMLFPTAGPQYYFQAIGIDNALNGNFLQLGHYFNYNY
;
A
#
# COMPACT_ATOMS: atom_id res chain seq x y z
N ILE A 1 -14.25 8.64 -14.93
CA ILE A 1 -14.30 9.00 -13.51
C ILE A 1 -13.33 10.16 -13.23
N LEU A 2 -12.02 10.03 -13.50
CA LEU A 2 -11.03 11.10 -13.22
C LEU A 2 -11.31 12.39 -14.00
N ILE A 3 -11.60 12.29 -15.30
CA ILE A 3 -11.89 13.47 -16.15
C ILE A 3 -13.15 14.18 -15.69
N SER A 4 -14.18 13.46 -15.29
CA SER A 4 -15.45 14.07 -14.83
C SER A 4 -15.31 14.82 -13.52
N ARG A 5 -14.32 14.46 -12.68
CA ARG A 5 -14.15 15.03 -11.34
C ARG A 5 -13.18 16.22 -11.30
N TYR A 6 -12.09 16.14 -12.06
CA TYR A 6 -11.01 17.16 -12.03
C TYR A 6 -11.11 18.22 -13.14
N GLY A 7 -12.13 18.12 -14.01
CA GLY A 7 -12.24 18.94 -15.21
C GLY A 7 -11.35 18.47 -16.35
N THR A 8 -11.63 18.96 -17.56
CA THR A 8 -10.97 18.51 -18.78
C THR A 8 -9.46 18.80 -18.76
N ASN A 9 -9.03 19.98 -18.33
CA ASN A 9 -7.62 20.36 -18.34
C ASN A 9 -6.78 19.50 -17.40
N THR A 10 -7.25 19.30 -16.17
CA THR A 10 -6.55 18.46 -15.18
C THR A 10 -6.55 16.98 -15.58
N GLY A 11 -7.65 16.52 -16.22
CA GLY A 11 -7.73 15.15 -16.76
C GLY A 11 -6.71 14.90 -17.87
N TYR A 12 -6.48 15.88 -18.75
CA TYR A 12 -5.45 15.78 -19.80
C TYR A 12 -4.03 15.77 -19.24
N GLU A 13 -3.75 16.57 -18.22
CA GLU A 13 -2.43 16.56 -17.58
C GLU A 13 -2.15 15.21 -16.87
N LEU A 14 -3.12 14.64 -16.20
CA LEU A 14 -3.00 13.29 -15.61
C LEU A 14 -2.77 12.23 -16.68
N LEU A 15 -3.45 12.33 -17.83
CA LEU A 15 -3.24 11.39 -18.94
C LEU A 15 -1.83 11.51 -19.53
N LYS A 16 -1.31 12.72 -19.70
CA LYS A 16 0.07 12.96 -20.17
C LYS A 16 1.09 12.31 -19.22
N VAL A 17 0.94 12.53 -17.91
CA VAL A 17 1.83 11.92 -16.90
C VAL A 17 1.81 10.40 -16.99
N ARG A 18 0.65 9.78 -17.15
CA ARG A 18 0.51 8.33 -17.31
C ARG A 18 1.18 7.81 -18.58
N LEU A 19 0.99 8.52 -19.71
CA LEU A 19 1.68 8.18 -20.95
C LEU A 19 3.19 8.27 -20.83
N LEU A 20 3.71 9.33 -20.18
CA LEU A 20 5.14 9.46 -19.89
C LEU A 20 5.66 8.30 -19.03
N ILE A 21 4.92 7.91 -18.00
CA ILE A 21 5.25 6.75 -17.15
C ILE A 21 5.34 5.46 -17.98
N VAL A 22 4.32 5.20 -18.82
CA VAL A 22 4.31 4.03 -19.70
C VAL A 22 5.49 4.06 -20.67
N CYS A 23 5.76 5.19 -21.30
CA CYS A 23 6.92 5.36 -22.19
C CYS A 23 8.25 5.13 -21.45
N ALA A 24 8.39 5.60 -20.21
CA ALA A 24 9.57 5.36 -19.39
C ALA A 24 9.76 3.88 -19.07
N ILE A 25 8.69 3.18 -18.67
CA ILE A 25 8.73 1.74 -18.39
C ILE A 25 9.13 0.95 -19.64
N VAL A 26 8.48 1.21 -20.77
CA VAL A 26 8.76 0.54 -22.04
C VAL A 26 10.17 0.86 -22.52
N GLY A 27 10.59 2.12 -22.43
CA GLY A 27 11.95 2.55 -22.79
C GLY A 27 13.03 1.85 -21.96
N LEU A 28 12.87 1.80 -20.63
CA LEU A 28 13.79 1.08 -19.75
C LEU A 28 13.80 -0.43 -20.01
N ALA A 29 12.63 -1.03 -20.29
CA ALA A 29 12.56 -2.43 -20.67
C ALA A 29 13.30 -2.71 -21.98
N TYR A 30 13.12 -1.85 -22.98
CA TYR A 30 13.79 -1.94 -24.27
C TYR A 30 15.31 -1.82 -24.13
N ILE A 31 15.80 -0.81 -23.39
CA ILE A 31 17.23 -0.62 -23.14
C ILE A 31 17.83 -1.85 -22.41
N ASN A 32 17.09 -2.43 -21.46
CA ASN A 32 17.54 -3.60 -20.72
C ASN A 32 17.65 -4.87 -21.62
N CYS A 33 16.90 -4.95 -22.72
CA CYS A 33 17.06 -6.04 -23.69
C CYS A 33 18.37 -5.97 -24.45
N TYR A 34 18.93 -4.76 -24.67
CA TYR A 34 20.17 -4.55 -25.41
C TYR A 34 21.42 -4.45 -24.53
N LYS A 35 21.26 -3.91 -23.31
CA LYS A 35 22.37 -3.69 -22.36
C LYS A 35 21.95 -4.13 -20.98
N ASP A 36 22.42 -5.30 -20.56
CA ASP A 36 22.17 -5.81 -19.20
C ASP A 36 23.10 -5.14 -18.18
N TRP A 37 22.94 -3.82 -18.02
CA TRP A 37 23.67 -3.08 -17.00
C TRP A 37 22.93 -3.12 -15.68
N TRP A 38 23.66 -3.39 -14.60
CA TRP A 38 23.11 -3.43 -13.25
C TRP A 38 22.38 -2.12 -12.85
N ILE A 39 22.86 -0.95 -13.33
CA ILE A 39 22.26 0.35 -13.09
C ILE A 39 20.86 0.41 -13.72
N ILE A 40 20.69 -0.05 -14.96
CA ILE A 40 19.40 -0.05 -15.66
C ILE A 40 18.41 -0.96 -14.93
N ARG A 41 18.88 -2.09 -14.42
CA ARG A 41 18.08 -3.05 -13.64
C ARG A 41 17.58 -2.41 -12.34
N ILE A 42 18.47 -1.75 -11.59
CA ILE A 42 18.10 -1.03 -10.35
C ILE A 42 17.14 0.12 -10.65
N THR A 43 17.43 0.96 -11.66
CA THR A 43 16.58 2.10 -12.02
C THR A 43 15.18 1.65 -12.38
N ARG A 44 15.02 0.58 -13.14
CA ARG A 44 13.72 0.00 -13.48
C ARG A 44 12.96 -0.45 -12.25
N VAL A 45 13.64 -1.13 -11.34
CA VAL A 45 13.06 -1.60 -10.10
C VAL A 45 12.63 -0.43 -9.20
N ALA A 46 13.51 0.56 -9.01
CA ALA A 46 13.21 1.75 -8.22
C ALA A 46 12.01 2.52 -8.80
N LEU A 47 11.95 2.66 -10.12
CA LEU A 47 10.80 3.28 -10.80
C LEU A 47 9.51 2.51 -10.51
N LEU A 48 9.51 1.20 -10.69
CA LEU A 48 8.30 0.38 -10.50
C LEU A 48 7.84 0.37 -9.04
N LEU A 49 8.76 0.36 -8.07
CA LEU A 49 8.40 0.48 -6.64
C LEU A 49 7.87 1.88 -6.30
N SER A 50 8.45 2.94 -6.87
CA SER A 50 7.94 4.30 -6.69
C SER A 50 6.52 4.46 -7.24
N LEU A 51 6.20 3.77 -8.33
CA LEU A 51 4.87 3.77 -8.92
C LEU A 51 3.82 3.09 -8.04
N LEU A 52 4.19 2.12 -7.22
CA LEU A 52 3.26 1.55 -6.23
C LEU A 52 2.79 2.63 -5.25
N SER A 53 3.72 3.43 -4.71
CA SER A 53 3.37 4.54 -3.82
C SER A 53 2.59 5.65 -4.54
N TYR A 54 2.88 5.90 -5.82
CA TYR A 54 2.18 6.90 -6.61
C TYR A 54 0.71 6.52 -6.90
N TRP A 55 0.42 5.23 -7.15
CA TRP A 55 -0.94 4.79 -7.48
C TRP A 55 -1.78 4.41 -6.25
N TYR A 56 -1.18 4.22 -5.09
CA TYR A 56 -1.92 3.90 -3.88
C TYR A 56 -3.02 4.94 -3.54
N PRO A 57 -2.74 6.26 -3.54
CA PRO A 57 -3.78 7.27 -3.31
C PRO A 57 -4.92 7.26 -4.34
N GLU A 58 -4.66 6.83 -5.57
CA GLU A 58 -5.71 6.74 -6.59
C GLU A 58 -6.74 5.65 -6.27
N THR A 59 -6.35 4.57 -5.59
CA THR A 59 -7.30 3.54 -5.14
C THR A 59 -8.32 4.12 -4.16
N TYR A 60 -7.88 5.02 -3.28
CA TYR A 60 -8.76 5.74 -2.35
C TYR A 60 -9.76 6.63 -3.09
N GLU A 61 -9.32 7.37 -4.11
CA GLU A 61 -10.21 8.24 -4.91
C GLU A 61 -11.27 7.43 -5.68
N VAL A 62 -10.94 6.23 -6.14
CA VAL A 62 -11.91 5.31 -6.75
C VAL A 62 -12.90 4.80 -5.70
N ASN A 63 -12.40 4.41 -4.53
CA ASN A 63 -13.23 3.85 -3.46
C ASN A 63 -14.24 4.86 -2.90
N ARG A 64 -13.90 6.15 -2.86
CA ARG A 64 -14.84 7.20 -2.41
C ARG A 64 -16.11 7.32 -3.26
N VAL A 65 -16.10 6.84 -4.49
CA VAL A 65 -17.24 6.90 -5.43
C VAL A 65 -18.07 5.61 -5.37
N LEU A 66 -17.51 4.54 -4.85
CA LEU A 66 -18.14 3.22 -4.75
C LEU A 66 -18.84 3.04 -3.40
N LEU A 67 -19.76 2.07 -3.37
CA LEU A 67 -20.42 1.67 -2.12
C LEU A 67 -19.41 1.02 -1.18
N ASN A 68 -19.37 1.50 0.06
CA ASN A 68 -18.51 0.97 1.09
C ASN A 68 -19.07 -0.34 1.66
N TYR A 69 -18.22 -1.37 1.76
CA TYR A 69 -18.57 -2.69 2.27
C TYR A 69 -18.19 -2.92 3.75
N ASP A 70 -17.77 -1.89 4.49
CA ASP A 70 -17.38 -2.04 5.90
C ASP A 70 -18.50 -2.63 6.76
N HIS A 71 -19.77 -2.27 6.49
CA HIS A 71 -20.92 -2.80 7.21
C HIS A 71 -21.10 -4.32 7.01
N VAL A 72 -20.78 -4.84 5.81
CA VAL A 72 -20.85 -6.27 5.51
C VAL A 72 -19.76 -7.02 6.27
N LEU A 73 -18.53 -6.47 6.24
CA LEU A 73 -17.40 -7.05 6.98
C LEU A 73 -17.64 -7.02 8.49
N ALA A 74 -18.10 -5.90 9.03
CA ALA A 74 -18.43 -5.79 10.45
C ALA A 74 -19.53 -6.79 10.88
N SER A 75 -20.55 -6.98 10.05
CA SER A 75 -21.58 -7.97 10.32
C SER A 75 -21.04 -9.41 10.27
N PHE A 76 -20.16 -9.69 9.31
CA PHE A 76 -19.50 -10.97 9.20
C PHE A 76 -18.58 -11.26 10.39
N GLU A 77 -17.78 -10.29 10.82
CA GLU A 77 -16.94 -10.40 12.02
C GLU A 77 -17.80 -10.64 13.28
N GLN A 78 -18.90 -9.91 13.42
CA GLN A 78 -19.84 -10.11 14.53
C GLN A 78 -20.45 -11.51 14.53
N TYR A 79 -20.79 -12.04 13.36
CA TYR A 79 -21.32 -13.41 13.23
C TYR A 79 -20.25 -14.46 13.58
N LEU A 80 -19.02 -14.27 13.12
CA LEU A 80 -17.94 -15.24 13.26
C LEU A 80 -17.38 -15.27 14.70
N PHE A 81 -17.16 -14.12 15.30
CA PHE A 81 -16.48 -13.96 16.58
C PHE A 81 -17.42 -13.65 17.77
N GLY A 82 -18.72 -13.39 17.51
CA GLY A 82 -19.66 -12.91 18.52
C GLY A 82 -19.33 -11.51 19.07
N CYS A 83 -18.31 -10.87 18.57
CA CYS A 83 -17.87 -9.52 18.97
C CYS A 83 -17.16 -8.82 17.79
N GLN A 84 -16.82 -7.54 18.01
CA GLN A 84 -15.96 -6.79 17.08
C GLN A 84 -14.51 -6.86 17.55
N PRO A 85 -13.64 -7.68 16.92
CA PRO A 85 -12.26 -7.87 17.35
C PRO A 85 -11.47 -6.56 17.43
N ALA A 86 -11.68 -5.66 16.45
CA ALA A 86 -11.04 -4.36 16.41
C ALA A 86 -11.35 -3.47 17.61
N LEU A 87 -12.52 -3.62 18.24
CA LEU A 87 -12.92 -2.87 19.44
C LEU A 87 -12.56 -3.59 20.74
N VAL A 88 -12.56 -4.92 20.73
CA VAL A 88 -12.30 -5.73 21.93
C VAL A 88 -10.80 -5.83 22.20
N PHE A 89 -9.99 -6.00 21.15
CA PHE A 89 -8.54 -6.20 21.30
C PHE A 89 -7.84 -5.05 22.04
N PRO A 90 -8.03 -3.76 21.70
CA PRO A 90 -7.41 -2.66 22.44
C PRO A 90 -7.84 -2.58 23.90
N LYS A 91 -9.10 -2.97 24.21
CA LYS A 91 -9.61 -3.01 25.58
C LYS A 91 -9.01 -4.16 26.40
N ARG A 92 -8.76 -5.29 25.74
CA ARG A 92 -8.18 -6.48 26.36
C ARG A 92 -6.68 -6.34 26.62
N PHE A 93 -5.99 -5.63 25.73
CA PHE A 93 -4.54 -5.41 25.76
C PHE A 93 -4.20 -3.91 25.71
N PRO A 94 -4.55 -3.15 26.78
CA PRO A 94 -4.33 -1.70 26.81
C PRO A 94 -2.86 -1.32 27.03
N GLN A 95 -1.95 -2.29 27.09
CA GLN A 95 -0.54 -2.08 27.39
C GLN A 95 0.18 -1.44 26.21
N LEU A 96 0.91 -0.36 26.47
CA LEU A 96 1.71 0.34 25.48
C LEU A 96 2.67 -0.61 24.73
N LEU A 97 3.28 -1.55 25.44
CA LEU A 97 4.20 -2.54 24.87
C LEU A 97 3.53 -3.39 23.77
N CYS A 98 2.27 -3.78 23.97
CA CYS A 98 1.53 -4.58 22.99
C CYS A 98 1.29 -3.78 21.70
N SER A 99 0.90 -2.52 21.81
CA SER A 99 0.74 -1.61 20.69
C SER A 99 2.07 -1.37 19.94
N GLU A 100 3.15 -1.17 20.70
CA GLU A 100 4.49 -0.99 20.12
C GLU A 100 4.95 -2.21 19.31
N ILE A 101 4.78 -3.43 19.85
CA ILE A 101 5.13 -4.68 19.16
C ILE A 101 4.32 -4.83 17.88
N MET A 102 3.01 -4.54 17.91
CA MET A 102 2.16 -4.60 16.73
C MET A 102 2.60 -3.60 15.65
N ASN A 103 2.90 -2.36 16.03
CA ASN A 103 3.38 -1.35 15.10
C ASN A 103 4.79 -1.67 14.56
N MET A 104 5.68 -2.18 15.40
CA MET A 104 6.98 -2.67 14.96
C MET A 104 6.84 -3.82 13.95
N GLY A 105 5.91 -4.75 14.18
CA GLY A 105 5.57 -5.81 13.23
C GLY A 105 5.11 -5.24 11.88
N TYR A 106 4.24 -4.23 11.90
CA TYR A 106 3.79 -3.55 10.69
C TYR A 106 4.94 -2.85 9.95
N PHE A 107 5.82 -2.14 10.68
CA PHE A 107 7.00 -1.51 10.07
C PHE A 107 8.02 -2.50 9.53
N SER A 108 8.20 -3.65 10.18
CA SER A 108 9.16 -4.68 9.77
C SER A 108 8.89 -5.20 8.34
N TYR A 109 7.66 -5.11 7.87
CA TYR A 109 7.27 -5.47 6.51
C TYR A 109 8.05 -4.68 5.45
N TYR A 110 8.26 -3.38 5.63
CA TYR A 110 9.04 -2.57 4.68
C TYR A 110 10.50 -2.99 4.65
N PHE A 111 11.09 -3.24 5.82
CA PHE A 111 12.47 -3.75 5.92
C PHE A 111 12.62 -5.15 5.34
N LEU A 112 11.60 -5.99 5.49
CA LEU A 112 11.59 -7.33 4.91
C LEU A 112 11.61 -7.28 3.39
N ILE A 113 10.78 -6.44 2.78
CA ILE A 113 10.79 -6.25 1.32
C ILE A 113 12.14 -5.69 0.87
N ALA A 114 12.62 -4.61 1.49
CA ALA A 114 13.90 -3.99 1.13
C ALA A 114 15.08 -4.96 1.31
N GLY A 115 15.13 -5.67 2.43
CA GLY A 115 16.16 -6.66 2.71
C GLY A 115 16.14 -7.84 1.73
N SER A 116 14.95 -8.33 1.38
CA SER A 116 14.79 -9.36 0.35
C SER A 116 15.25 -8.88 -1.02
N CYS A 117 14.95 -7.61 -1.38
CA CYS A 117 15.44 -7.02 -2.62
C CYS A 117 16.98 -7.01 -2.67
N VAL A 118 17.62 -6.55 -1.59
CA VAL A 118 19.09 -6.53 -1.46
C VAL A 118 19.64 -7.94 -1.52
N TYR A 119 19.07 -8.89 -0.80
CA TYR A 119 19.49 -10.28 -0.81
C TYR A 119 19.46 -10.89 -2.22
N PHE A 120 18.32 -10.80 -2.92
CA PHE A 120 18.22 -11.38 -4.27
C PHE A 120 19.09 -10.67 -5.28
N PHE A 121 19.33 -9.37 -5.10
CA PHE A 121 20.23 -8.62 -5.99
C PHE A 121 21.68 -9.11 -5.90
N PHE A 122 22.21 -9.33 -4.70
CA PHE A 122 23.61 -9.73 -4.49
C PHE A 122 23.82 -11.24 -4.47
N SER A 123 22.95 -11.99 -3.82
CA SER A 123 23.17 -13.43 -3.58
C SER A 123 22.56 -14.32 -4.64
N SER A 124 21.50 -13.85 -5.32
CA SER A 124 20.78 -14.67 -6.29
C SER A 124 20.28 -13.87 -7.50
N PRO A 125 21.17 -13.23 -8.28
CA PRO A 125 20.79 -12.34 -9.39
C PRO A 125 19.90 -12.99 -10.44
N ARG A 126 20.00 -14.31 -10.59
CA ARG A 126 19.17 -15.10 -11.52
C ARG A 126 17.68 -15.01 -11.17
N TYR A 127 17.35 -14.98 -9.87
CA TYR A 127 15.97 -14.96 -9.38
C TYR A 127 15.45 -13.56 -9.08
N PHE A 128 16.31 -12.55 -9.18
CA PHE A 128 15.96 -11.17 -8.88
C PHE A 128 14.75 -10.66 -9.67
N GLY A 129 14.72 -10.93 -10.98
CA GLY A 129 13.59 -10.52 -11.84
C GLY A 129 12.28 -11.23 -11.48
N LEU A 130 12.35 -12.52 -11.15
CA LEU A 130 11.19 -13.30 -10.72
C LEU A 130 10.65 -12.78 -9.36
N PHE A 131 11.54 -12.54 -8.40
CA PHE A 131 11.18 -11.98 -7.10
C PHE A 131 10.44 -10.65 -7.26
N PHE A 132 11.01 -9.75 -8.06
CA PHE A 132 10.37 -8.46 -8.33
C PHE A 132 9.01 -8.58 -9.01
N PHE A 133 8.90 -9.48 -9.98
CA PHE A 133 7.62 -9.74 -10.64
C PHE A 133 6.56 -10.20 -9.62
N VAL A 134 6.91 -11.13 -8.74
CA VAL A 134 5.98 -11.62 -7.70
C VAL A 134 5.56 -10.51 -6.77
N VAL A 135 6.50 -9.68 -6.29
CA VAL A 135 6.19 -8.55 -5.40
C VAL A 135 5.25 -7.56 -6.08
N LEU A 136 5.58 -7.09 -7.29
CA LEU A 136 4.76 -6.14 -8.02
C LEU A 136 3.38 -6.71 -8.35
N PHE A 137 3.32 -7.94 -8.84
CA PHE A 137 2.07 -8.61 -9.17
C PHE A 137 1.16 -8.73 -7.93
N SER A 138 1.72 -9.08 -6.78
CA SER A 138 0.96 -9.16 -5.52
C SER A 138 0.38 -7.80 -5.14
N PHE A 139 1.18 -6.72 -5.18
CA PHE A 139 0.70 -5.38 -4.85
C PHE A 139 -0.41 -4.91 -5.80
N TYR A 140 -0.23 -5.07 -7.11
CA TYR A 140 -1.27 -4.68 -8.07
C TYR A 140 -2.54 -5.53 -7.94
N SER A 141 -2.41 -6.82 -7.59
CA SER A 141 -3.55 -7.68 -7.28
C SER A 141 -4.30 -7.17 -6.05
N TYR A 142 -3.60 -6.76 -5.00
CA TYR A 142 -4.23 -6.13 -3.82
C TYR A 142 -4.91 -4.80 -4.17
N TYR A 143 -4.31 -3.95 -5.01
CA TYR A 143 -4.96 -2.72 -5.44
C TYR A 143 -6.24 -2.98 -6.23
N LEU A 144 -6.24 -4.01 -7.09
CA LEU A 144 -7.44 -4.44 -7.79
C LEU A 144 -8.53 -4.93 -6.82
N ILE A 145 -8.15 -5.73 -5.81
CA ILE A 145 -9.07 -6.20 -4.77
C ILE A 145 -9.65 -5.00 -3.99
N TYR A 146 -8.82 -4.04 -3.58
CA TYR A 146 -9.29 -2.83 -2.88
C TYR A 146 -10.24 -1.97 -3.73
N MET A 147 -10.04 -1.93 -5.04
CA MET A 147 -10.97 -1.24 -5.94
C MET A 147 -12.30 -2.00 -6.14
N LEU A 148 -12.27 -3.33 -6.12
CA LEU A 148 -13.48 -4.16 -6.28
C LEU A 148 -14.28 -4.25 -4.97
N PHE A 149 -13.60 -4.23 -3.83
CA PHE A 149 -14.18 -4.32 -2.48
C PHE A 149 -13.76 -3.10 -1.66
N PRO A 150 -14.36 -1.93 -1.91
CA PRO A 150 -14.01 -0.70 -1.22
C PRO A 150 -14.37 -0.79 0.26
N THR A 151 -13.35 -0.74 1.10
CA THR A 151 -13.44 -0.75 2.56
C THR A 151 -12.51 0.30 3.13
N ALA A 152 -12.97 1.04 4.14
CA ALA A 152 -12.17 2.04 4.84
C ALA A 152 -11.43 1.43 6.06
N GLY A 153 -11.94 0.33 6.57
CA GLY A 153 -11.41 -0.37 7.72
C GLY A 153 -12.03 0.06 9.07
N PRO A 154 -11.83 -0.78 10.10
CA PRO A 154 -12.52 -0.62 11.38
C PRO A 154 -12.28 0.72 12.06
N GLN A 155 -11.08 1.28 11.93
CA GLN A 155 -10.70 2.56 12.56
C GLN A 155 -11.55 3.74 12.04
N TYR A 156 -12.00 3.70 10.79
CA TYR A 156 -12.85 4.75 10.21
C TYR A 156 -14.33 4.42 10.35
N TYR A 157 -14.69 3.14 10.30
CA TYR A 157 -16.07 2.69 10.39
C TYR A 157 -16.65 2.86 11.80
N PHE A 158 -15.90 2.48 12.84
CA PHE A 158 -16.34 2.56 14.23
C PHE A 158 -16.03 3.89 14.91
N GLN A 159 -15.45 4.87 14.22
CA GLN A 159 -14.91 6.08 14.85
C GLN A 159 -14.09 5.69 16.08
N ALA A 160 -13.05 4.92 15.87
CA ALA A 160 -12.36 4.18 16.92
C ALA A 160 -11.96 5.09 18.06
N ILE A 161 -12.64 4.89 19.19
CA ILE A 161 -12.40 5.55 20.46
C ILE A 161 -10.96 5.21 20.88
N GLY A 162 -10.08 6.20 20.90
CA GLY A 162 -8.82 6.06 21.60
C GLY A 162 -7.55 6.03 20.78
N ILE A 163 -7.58 6.40 19.49
CA ILE A 163 -6.34 6.70 18.76
C ILE A 163 -5.56 7.80 19.49
N ASP A 164 -6.24 8.84 19.97
CA ASP A 164 -5.62 9.98 20.67
C ASP A 164 -4.97 9.60 21.99
N ASN A 165 -5.47 8.57 22.70
CA ASN A 165 -4.93 8.12 23.97
C ASN A 165 -3.87 7.02 23.86
N ALA A 166 -3.75 6.37 22.70
CA ALA A 166 -2.78 5.29 22.46
C ALA A 166 -1.45 5.79 21.87
N LEU A 167 -1.31 7.08 21.59
CA LEU A 167 -0.24 7.66 20.76
C LEU A 167 1.04 8.01 21.54
N ASN A 168 1.29 7.42 22.69
CA ASN A 168 2.50 7.70 23.44
C ASN A 168 3.72 6.86 23.06
N GLY A 169 3.56 5.89 22.14
CA GLY A 169 4.65 5.04 21.69
C GLY A 169 5.37 5.59 20.45
N ASN A 170 6.68 5.48 20.39
CA ASN A 170 7.51 6.04 19.31
C ASN A 170 7.16 5.46 17.92
N PHE A 171 6.91 4.15 17.85
CA PHE A 171 6.52 3.49 16.59
C PHE A 171 5.10 3.80 16.16
N LEU A 172 4.21 4.04 17.10
CA LEU A 172 2.84 4.46 16.86
C LEU A 172 2.81 5.87 16.29
N GLN A 173 3.61 6.79 16.81
CA GLN A 173 3.76 8.15 16.29
C GLN A 173 4.30 8.14 14.85
N LEU A 174 5.29 7.31 14.54
CA LEU A 174 5.79 7.13 13.18
C LEU A 174 4.71 6.60 12.24
N GLY A 175 3.94 5.60 12.65
CA GLY A 175 2.82 5.07 11.87
C GLY A 175 1.76 6.12 11.57
N HIS A 176 1.42 6.94 12.55
CA HIS A 176 0.52 8.08 12.38
C HIS A 176 1.06 9.11 11.40
N TYR A 177 2.33 9.48 11.50
CA TYR A 177 2.96 10.42 10.60
C TYR A 177 2.87 9.97 9.13
N PHE A 178 3.10 8.69 8.87
CA PHE A 178 3.01 8.13 7.51
C PHE A 178 1.57 7.95 7.01
N ASN A 179 0.60 7.70 7.89
CA ASN A 179 -0.79 7.44 7.48
C ASN A 179 -1.67 8.71 7.34
N TYR A 180 -1.32 9.82 8.00
CA TYR A 180 -2.13 11.05 8.00
C TYR A 180 -1.61 12.15 7.09
N ASN A 181 -0.43 12.03 6.54
CA ASN A 181 0.14 13.03 5.62
C ASN A 181 -0.13 12.74 4.15
N TYR A 182 -1.17 11.92 3.85
CA TYR A 182 -1.61 11.63 2.49
C TYR A 182 -3.08 12.00 2.24
#